data_9c7e9ccb8682491f505e575ac074923e
#
_entry.id   9c7e9ccb8682491f505e575ac074923e
#
_cell.length_a   1.000
_cell.length_b   1.000
_cell.length_c   1.000
_cell.angle_alpha   90.00
_cell.angle_beta   90.00
_cell.angle_gamma   90.00
#
_symmetry.space_group_name_H-M   'P 1'
#
loop_
_entity.id
_entity.type
_entity.pdbx_description
1 polymer ?
#
loop_
_entity_poly.entity_id
_entity_poly.type
_entity_poly.pdbx_seq_one_letter_code
_entity_poly.pdbx_strand_id
1 'polypeptide(L)'
;MSMSDPIADMLTRIRNAQRVEKPEVAMPSSKVKVAIAQVLKDEGYIDGFQVDANEGKPELRIGLKYYAGRPVIESLERVSKPGLRVYKGRNDIPAVMNGLGVAIVSTSRGVMTDRSARSQGVGGEVLCYVA
;
A
#
# COMPACT_ATOMS: atom_id res chain seq x y z
N MET A 1 -15.02 6.38 17.38
CA MET A 1 -14.61 6.63 16.68
C MET A 1 -14.73 6.35 15.67
N SER A 2 -14.78 6.45 15.31
CA SER A 2 -14.68 6.17 14.51
C SER A 2 -14.28 6.43 13.41
N MET A 3 -13.76 6.97 13.04
CA MET A 3 -13.43 7.14 11.95
C MET A 3 -12.51 6.52 11.55
N SER A 4 -12.48 6.28 10.66
CA SER A 4 -11.59 5.31 10.30
C SER A 4 -10.80 5.65 9.07
N ASP A 5 -9.61 5.14 9.00
CA ASP A 5 -8.76 5.20 7.86
C ASP A 5 -8.43 3.74 7.49
N PRO A 6 -9.19 3.14 6.57
CA PRO A 6 -8.97 1.73 6.20
C PRO A 6 -7.57 1.47 5.66
N ILE A 7 -6.97 2.44 4.98
CA ILE A 7 -5.61 2.29 4.46
C ILE A 7 -4.61 2.26 5.61
N ALA A 8 -4.75 3.17 6.58
CA ALA A 8 -3.89 3.18 7.76
C ALA A 8 -4.02 1.86 8.52
N ASP A 9 -5.24 1.34 8.64
CA ASP A 9 -5.48 0.05 9.29
C ASP A 9 -4.75 -1.07 8.55
N MET A 10 -4.82 -1.08 7.21
CA MET A 10 -4.11 -2.05 6.40
C MET A 10 -2.60 -2.02 6.67
N LEU A 11 -2.01 -0.82 6.64
CA LEU A 11 -0.58 -0.67 6.89
C LEU A 11 -0.20 -1.13 8.28
N THR A 12 -1.03 -0.82 9.27
CA THR A 12 -0.81 -1.22 10.66
C THR A 12 -0.86 -2.75 10.81
N ARG A 13 -1.84 -3.39 10.15
CA ARG A 13 -1.96 -4.86 10.18
C ARG A 13 -0.74 -5.53 9.58
N ILE A 14 -0.24 -5.01 8.45
CA ILE A 14 0.97 -5.54 7.81
C ILE A 14 2.16 -5.37 8.75
N ARG A 15 2.31 -4.18 9.31
CA ARG A 15 3.42 -3.85 10.21
C ARG A 15 3.43 -4.75 11.44
N ASN A 16 2.27 -4.93 12.06
CA ASN A 16 2.15 -5.77 13.26
C ASN A 16 2.41 -7.25 12.94
N ALA A 17 1.91 -7.74 11.81
CA ALA A 17 2.13 -9.13 11.41
C ALA A 17 3.62 -9.39 11.15
N GLN A 18 4.32 -8.45 10.53
CA GLN A 18 5.75 -8.57 10.29
C GLN A 18 6.56 -8.59 11.58
N ARG A 19 6.10 -7.85 12.59
CA ARG A 19 6.80 -7.78 13.88
C ARG A 19 6.85 -9.14 14.55
N VAL A 20 5.81 -9.94 14.38
CA VAL A 20 5.76 -11.29 14.95
C VAL A 20 6.00 -12.37 13.90
N GLU A 21 6.51 -11.97 12.74
CA GLU A 21 6.95 -12.85 11.65
C GLU A 21 5.87 -13.80 11.15
N LYS A 22 4.64 -13.30 11.01
CA LYS A 22 3.56 -14.10 10.43
C LYS A 22 3.77 -14.27 8.92
N PRO A 23 3.40 -15.44 8.36
CA PRO A 23 3.54 -15.64 6.92
C PRO A 23 2.50 -14.87 6.12
N GLU A 24 1.35 -14.57 6.71
CA GLU A 24 0.31 -13.82 6.02
C GLU A 24 -0.52 -12.99 6.99
N VAL A 25 -1.27 -12.04 6.44
CA VAL A 25 -2.18 -11.21 7.21
C VAL A 25 -3.49 -11.09 6.45
N ALA A 26 -4.60 -11.06 7.18
CA ALA A 26 -5.94 -10.99 6.60
C ALA A 26 -6.65 -9.73 7.09
N MET A 27 -7.54 -9.20 6.27
CA MET A 27 -8.29 -7.99 6.59
C MET A 27 -9.54 -7.91 5.70
N PRO A 28 -10.54 -7.12 6.08
CA PRO A 28 -11.66 -6.88 5.17
C PRO A 28 -11.14 -6.26 3.88
N SER A 29 -11.64 -6.74 2.75
CA SER A 29 -11.18 -6.27 1.44
C SER A 29 -11.90 -5.00 1.01
N SER A 30 -11.25 -4.24 0.13
CA SER A 30 -11.86 -3.12 -0.59
C SER A 30 -11.09 -2.96 -1.88
N LYS A 31 -11.67 -2.23 -2.84
CA LYS A 31 -11.01 -2.01 -4.12
C LYS A 31 -9.66 -1.31 -3.95
N VAL A 32 -9.60 -0.32 -3.07
CA VAL A 32 -8.35 0.42 -2.84
C VAL A 32 -7.30 -0.48 -2.21
N LYS A 33 -7.68 -1.29 -1.22
CA LYS A 33 -6.73 -2.21 -0.57
C LYS A 33 -6.17 -3.22 -1.56
N VAL A 34 -7.03 -3.77 -2.43
CA VAL A 34 -6.58 -4.71 -3.46
C VAL A 34 -5.62 -4.03 -4.42
N ALA A 35 -5.92 -2.79 -4.82
CA ALA A 35 -5.05 -2.04 -5.72
C ALA A 35 -3.68 -1.78 -5.07
N ILE A 36 -3.65 -1.43 -3.79
CA ILE A 36 -2.40 -1.24 -3.05
C ILE A 36 -1.63 -2.55 -2.98
N ALA A 37 -2.31 -3.66 -2.69
CA ALA A 37 -1.67 -4.97 -2.63
C ALA A 37 -1.06 -5.35 -3.98
N GLN A 38 -1.74 -5.03 -5.08
CA GLN A 38 -1.21 -5.29 -6.42
C GLN A 38 0.07 -4.52 -6.67
N VAL A 39 0.13 -3.25 -6.26
CA VAL A 39 1.34 -2.44 -6.39
C VAL A 39 2.47 -3.04 -5.56
N LEU A 40 2.18 -3.43 -4.31
CA LEU A 40 3.19 -4.04 -3.43
C LEU A 40 3.75 -5.33 -4.04
N LYS A 41 2.89 -6.14 -4.64
CA LYS A 41 3.30 -7.37 -5.29
C LYS A 41 4.19 -7.08 -6.50
N ASP A 42 3.75 -6.16 -7.36
CA ASP A 42 4.47 -5.82 -8.58
C ASP A 42 5.85 -5.24 -8.28
N GLU A 43 5.97 -4.51 -7.17
CA GLU A 43 7.25 -3.93 -6.74
C GLU A 43 8.10 -4.89 -5.90
N GLY A 44 7.60 -6.10 -5.66
CA GLY A 44 8.37 -7.12 -4.96
C GLY A 44 8.40 -7.01 -3.45
N TYR A 45 7.47 -6.24 -2.87
CA TYR A 45 7.41 -6.07 -1.41
C TYR A 45 6.64 -7.17 -0.69
N ILE A 46 5.75 -7.86 -1.39
CA ILE A 46 5.00 -8.99 -0.83
C ILE A 46 5.05 -10.16 -1.79
N ASP A 47 4.79 -11.37 -1.29
CA ASP A 47 4.76 -12.56 -2.14
C ASP A 47 3.54 -12.60 -3.05
N GLY A 48 2.42 -12.15 -2.55
CA GLY A 48 1.19 -12.13 -3.32
C GLY A 48 0.01 -11.85 -2.41
N PHE A 49 -1.18 -11.93 -2.99
CA PHE A 49 -2.40 -11.73 -2.23
C PHE A 49 -3.54 -12.49 -2.91
N GLN A 50 -4.61 -12.71 -2.15
CA GLN A 50 -5.83 -13.26 -2.72
C GLN A 50 -7.02 -12.65 -2.00
N VAL A 51 -8.16 -12.65 -2.68
CA VAL A 51 -9.42 -12.18 -2.12
C VAL A 51 -10.36 -13.37 -2.02
N ASP A 52 -10.80 -13.65 -0.81
CA ASP A 52 -11.73 -14.75 -0.54
C ASP A 52 -13.12 -14.17 -0.31
N ALA A 53 -14.09 -14.63 -1.07
CA ALA A 53 -15.48 -14.23 -0.86
C ALA A 53 -16.07 -15.14 0.21
N ASN A 54 -16.14 -14.65 1.43
CA ASN A 54 -16.63 -15.41 2.56
C ASN A 54 -17.95 -14.85 3.04
N GLU A 55 -19.05 -15.57 2.78
CA GLU A 55 -20.39 -15.18 3.19
C GLU A 55 -20.76 -13.75 2.77
N GLY A 56 -20.37 -13.35 1.56
CA GLY A 56 -20.67 -12.02 1.03
C GLY A 56 -19.79 -10.92 1.59
N LYS A 57 -18.82 -11.26 2.44
CA LYS A 57 -17.85 -10.29 2.98
C LYS A 57 -16.47 -10.67 2.48
N PRO A 58 -15.99 -10.01 1.43
CA PRO A 58 -14.67 -10.34 0.90
C PRO A 58 -13.56 -10.06 1.90
N GLU A 59 -12.62 -10.97 1.98
CA GLU A 59 -11.45 -10.86 2.84
C GLU A 59 -10.21 -10.85 1.98
N LEU A 60 -9.33 -9.88 2.23
CA LEU A 60 -8.05 -9.78 1.54
C LEU A 60 -6.98 -10.47 2.39
N ARG A 61 -6.26 -11.41 1.78
CA ARG A 61 -5.13 -12.09 2.42
C ARG A 61 -3.86 -11.73 1.69
N ILE A 62 -2.87 -11.27 2.44
CA ILE A 62 -1.60 -10.84 1.89
C ILE A 62 -0.50 -11.76 2.40
N GLY A 63 0.23 -12.38 1.47
CA GLY A 63 1.40 -13.19 1.82
C GLY A 63 2.60 -12.29 2.03
N LEU A 64 3.10 -12.27 3.24
CA LEU A 64 4.22 -11.42 3.62
C LEU A 64 5.54 -12.03 3.16
N LYS A 65 6.49 -11.17 2.83
CA LYS A 65 7.76 -11.59 2.26
C LYS A 65 8.91 -11.26 3.20
N TYR A 66 9.76 -12.25 3.40
CA TYR A 66 10.94 -12.10 4.26
C TYR A 66 12.18 -12.51 3.49
N TYR A 67 13.30 -11.92 3.86
CA TYR A 67 14.59 -12.27 3.28
C TYR A 67 15.61 -12.27 4.41
N ALA A 68 16.34 -13.38 4.55
CA ALA A 68 17.36 -13.54 5.58
C ALA A 68 16.81 -13.23 6.99
N GLY A 69 15.58 -13.66 7.27
CA GLY A 69 14.95 -13.47 8.56
C GLY A 69 14.38 -12.09 8.83
N ARG A 70 14.34 -11.23 7.81
CA ARG A 70 13.85 -9.86 7.95
C ARG A 70 12.72 -9.58 6.97
N PRO A 71 11.72 -8.77 7.37
CA PRO A 71 10.69 -8.36 6.41
C PRO A 71 11.30 -7.58 5.25
N VAL A 72 10.81 -7.84 4.05
CA VAL A 72 11.24 -7.07 2.88
C VAL A 72 10.78 -5.62 3.00
N ILE A 73 9.56 -5.41 3.52
CA ILE A 73 9.09 -4.04 3.78
C ILE A 73 9.73 -3.55 5.08
N GLU A 74 10.54 -2.52 4.98
CA GLU A 74 11.20 -1.92 6.16
C GLU A 74 10.41 -0.74 6.70
N SER A 75 9.66 -0.06 5.86
CA SER A 75 8.94 1.16 6.24
C SER A 75 7.62 1.26 5.50
N LEU A 76 6.57 1.56 6.23
CA LEU A 76 5.24 1.84 5.70
C LEU A 76 4.74 3.10 6.39
N GLU A 77 4.48 4.14 5.62
CA GLU A 77 4.06 5.42 6.17
C GLU A 77 2.82 5.93 5.45
N ARG A 78 1.75 6.17 6.22
CA ARG A 78 0.54 6.78 5.70
C ARG A 78 0.80 8.26 5.44
N VAL A 79 0.47 8.76 4.25
CA VAL A 79 0.70 10.16 3.88
C VAL A 79 -0.63 10.93 3.87
N SER A 80 -1.50 10.64 2.90
CA SER A 80 -2.80 11.29 2.83
C SER A 80 -3.75 10.64 3.83
N LYS A 81 -4.45 11.45 4.61
CA LYS A 81 -5.34 10.97 5.67
C LYS A 81 -6.71 11.61 5.52
N PRO A 82 -7.78 10.99 6.06
CA PRO A 82 -9.10 11.60 5.97
C PRO A 82 -9.16 13.03 6.52
N GLY A 83 -8.38 13.32 7.56
CA GLY A 83 -8.34 14.66 8.15
C GLY A 83 -7.38 15.61 7.46
N LEU A 84 -6.52 15.12 6.59
CA LEU A 84 -5.54 15.94 5.89
C LEU A 84 -5.14 15.26 4.58
N ARG A 85 -5.88 15.55 3.52
CA ARG A 85 -5.60 14.96 2.20
C ARG A 85 -4.37 15.59 1.57
N VAL A 86 -3.55 14.77 0.93
CA VAL A 86 -2.31 15.20 0.27
C VAL A 86 -2.39 14.86 -1.20
N TYR A 87 -2.49 15.89 -2.04
CA TYR A 87 -2.52 15.73 -3.50
C TYR A 87 -1.29 16.39 -4.09
N LYS A 88 -0.73 15.76 -5.11
CA LYS A 88 0.44 16.30 -5.83
C LYS A 88 0.19 16.26 -7.32
N GLY A 89 0.58 17.34 -8.00
CA GLY A 89 0.53 17.38 -9.45
C GLY A 89 1.62 16.51 -10.04
N ARG A 90 1.51 16.26 -11.34
CA ARG A 90 2.43 15.36 -12.06
C ARG A 90 3.91 15.71 -11.90
N ASN A 91 4.22 16.99 -11.69
CA ASN A 91 5.59 17.45 -11.55
C ASN A 91 6.07 17.47 -10.11
N ASP A 92 5.18 17.22 -9.16
CA ASP A 92 5.46 17.33 -7.73
C ASP A 92 5.36 16.01 -6.98
N ILE A 93 5.18 14.90 -7.69
CA ILE A 93 5.13 13.58 -7.05
C ILE A 93 6.49 13.29 -6.40
N PRO A 94 6.52 13.04 -5.09
CA PRO A 94 7.80 12.85 -4.40
C PRO A 94 8.44 11.51 -4.72
N ALA A 95 9.77 11.48 -4.68
CA ALA A 95 10.52 10.25 -4.71
C ALA A 95 10.81 9.83 -3.26
N VAL A 96 10.72 8.54 -2.98
CA VAL A 96 10.94 8.02 -1.63
C VAL A 96 12.35 7.46 -1.55
N MET A 97 13.13 7.93 -0.56
CA MET A 97 14.51 7.48 -0.34
C MET A 97 15.34 7.50 -1.61
N ASN A 98 15.27 8.62 -2.35
CA ASN A 98 16.01 8.83 -3.61
C ASN A 98 15.74 7.72 -4.65
N GLY A 99 14.51 7.21 -4.66
CA GLY A 99 14.11 6.18 -5.62
C GLY A 99 14.29 4.75 -5.14
N LEU A 100 14.81 4.55 -3.94
CA LEU A 100 14.95 3.20 -3.38
C LEU A 100 13.61 2.67 -2.86
N GLY A 101 12.69 3.57 -2.47
CA GLY A 101 11.34 3.20 -2.08
C GLY A 101 10.34 3.67 -3.12
N VAL A 102 9.06 3.51 -2.83
CA VAL A 102 7.98 3.97 -3.72
C VAL A 102 6.92 4.74 -2.94
N ALA A 103 6.31 5.72 -3.62
CA ALA A 103 5.07 6.30 -3.15
C ALA A 103 3.94 5.62 -3.91
N ILE A 104 2.86 5.27 -3.22
CA ILE A 104 1.68 4.72 -3.86
C ILE A 104 0.69 5.85 -4.02
N VAL A 105 0.30 6.11 -5.27
CA VAL A 105 -0.49 7.28 -5.65
C VAL A 105 -1.80 6.83 -6.29
N SER A 106 -2.90 7.42 -5.84
CA SER A 106 -4.21 7.19 -6.46
C SER A 106 -4.44 8.27 -7.50
N THR A 107 -4.49 7.87 -8.77
CA THR A 107 -4.63 8.78 -9.90
C THR A 107 -5.94 8.52 -10.64
N SER A 108 -6.25 9.39 -11.60
CA SER A 108 -7.41 9.18 -12.47
C SER A 108 -7.29 7.90 -13.31
N ARG A 109 -6.08 7.37 -13.42
CA ARG A 109 -5.82 6.13 -14.18
C ARG A 109 -5.61 4.92 -13.27
N GLY A 110 -5.91 5.07 -11.99
CA GLY A 110 -5.80 3.99 -11.02
C GLY A 110 -4.71 4.24 -10.00
N VAL A 111 -4.54 3.26 -9.12
CA VAL A 111 -3.50 3.30 -8.08
C VAL A 111 -2.20 2.79 -8.70
N MET A 112 -1.13 3.54 -8.52
CA MET A 112 0.16 3.22 -9.12
C MET A 112 1.31 3.77 -8.29
N THR A 113 2.54 3.43 -8.68
CA THR A 113 3.73 3.98 -8.02
C THR A 113 3.97 5.41 -8.50
N ASP A 114 4.77 6.14 -7.73
CA ASP A 114 5.23 7.47 -8.11
C ASP A 114 5.94 7.45 -9.47
N ARG A 115 6.76 6.42 -9.70
CA ARG A 115 7.51 6.27 -10.94
C ARG A 115 6.56 6.12 -12.13
N SER A 116 5.54 5.29 -11.96
CA SER A 116 4.54 5.07 -13.00
C SER A 116 3.73 6.34 -13.26
N ALA A 117 3.34 7.05 -12.19
CA ALA A 117 2.58 8.30 -12.33
C ALA A 117 3.39 9.35 -13.09
N ARG A 118 4.68 9.48 -12.77
CA ARG A 118 5.55 10.42 -13.48
C ARG A 118 5.70 10.04 -14.94
N SER A 119 5.86 8.74 -15.22
CA SER A 119 5.98 8.24 -16.58
C SER A 119 4.73 8.51 -17.41
N GLN A 120 3.55 8.42 -16.79
CA GLN A 120 2.29 8.67 -17.48
C GLN A 120 1.88 10.16 -17.47
N GLY A 121 2.63 10.99 -16.75
CA GLY A 121 2.35 12.41 -16.67
C GLY A 121 1.07 12.74 -15.90
N VAL A 122 0.76 11.97 -14.86
CA VAL A 122 -0.44 12.19 -14.04
C VAL A 122 -0.06 12.43 -12.59
N GLY A 123 -0.86 13.25 -11.92
CA GLY A 123 -0.75 13.45 -10.49
C GLY A 123 -1.89 12.77 -9.77
N GLY A 124 -1.94 12.89 -8.47
CA GLY A 124 -3.01 12.31 -7.69
C GLY A 124 -2.80 12.43 -6.19
N GLU A 125 -3.55 11.61 -5.46
CA GLU A 125 -3.47 11.57 -4.01
C GLU A 125 -2.36 10.61 -3.60
N VAL A 126 -1.42 11.12 -2.80
CA VAL A 126 -0.31 10.29 -2.31
C VAL A 126 -0.81 9.53 -1.08
N LEU A 127 -1.04 8.25 -1.25
CA LEU A 127 -1.64 7.41 -0.21
C LEU A 127 -0.64 7.04 0.88
N CYS A 128 0.53 6.56 0.49
CA CYS A 128 1.52 6.10 1.45
C CYS A 128 2.90 6.00 0.80
N TYR A 129 3.91 5.90 1.66
CA TYR A 129 5.29 5.60 1.25
C TYR A 129 5.65 4.19 1.70
N VAL A 130 6.38 3.47 0.87
CA VAL A 130 6.85 2.11 1.15
C VAL A 130 8.34 2.03 0.83
N ALA A 131 9.08 1.42 1.71
CA ALA A 131 10.49 1.19 1.46
C ALA A 131 10.97 -0.10 2.11
#